data_d4458b714bdae14f39b472c9d569cfcd
#
_entry.id   d4458b714bdae14f39b472c9d569cfcd
#
_cell.length_a   1.000
_cell.length_b   1.000
_cell.length_c   1.000
_cell.angle_alpha   90.00
_cell.angle_beta   90.00
_cell.angle_gamma   90.00
#
_symmetry.space_group_name_H-M   'P 1'
#
loop_
_entity.id
_entity.type
_entity.pdbx_description
1 polymer ?
#
loop_
_entity_poly.entity_id
_entity_poly.type
_entity_poly.pdbx_seq_one_letter_code
_entity_poly.pdbx_strand_id
1 'polypeptide(L)'
;MALDLEEQEQIDEAKAWWKQHGNKVIWGVTAFLAVAAGWRAWDGWSRNQAAEASMLFDTAVQAAGMNDLKAAKDATARIMDSQAWYKPGWKAYAAPAAWLAGRINYETGDLKSARAQYQFALDHAADQGARQLARLRLAGLLLEDKDPAGALKLLDEAFDPAFQGLAAQLKGDVLVAQNKPAEAREAYKLALEKLGEKSSLKPLVEIRLDGLGG
;
A
#
# COMPACT_ATOMS: atom_id res chain seq x y z
N MET A 1 -37.14 11.98 59.39
CA MET A 1 -35.75 12.24 59.77
C MET A 1 -35.42 13.62 59.22
N ALA A 2 -35.14 14.59 60.08
CA ALA A 2 -34.68 15.90 59.65
C ALA A 2 -33.24 15.73 59.18
N LEU A 3 -32.96 16.19 57.99
CA LEU A 3 -31.59 16.30 57.50
C LEU A 3 -30.80 17.19 58.47
N ASP A 4 -29.55 16.80 58.78
CA ASP A 4 -28.67 17.56 59.64
C ASP A 4 -28.40 18.95 59.02
N LEU A 5 -28.24 19.98 59.86
CA LEU A 5 -28.04 21.36 59.36
C LEU A 5 -26.88 21.46 58.35
N GLU A 6 -25.82 20.67 58.55
CA GLU A 6 -24.70 20.59 57.61
C GLU A 6 -25.08 19.98 56.24
N GLU A 7 -25.98 18.99 56.20
CA GLU A 7 -26.47 18.42 54.93
C GLU A 7 -27.36 19.42 54.17
N GLN A 8 -28.14 20.24 54.91
CA GLN A 8 -28.97 21.29 54.30
C GLN A 8 -28.14 22.41 53.71
N GLU A 9 -27.07 22.87 54.39
CA GLU A 9 -26.14 23.86 53.85
C GLU A 9 -25.42 23.36 52.56
N GLN A 10 -24.95 22.12 52.55
CA GLN A 10 -24.32 21.51 51.34
C GLN A 10 -25.28 21.41 50.15
N ILE A 11 -26.55 21.07 50.42
CA ILE A 11 -27.58 21.02 49.37
C ILE A 11 -27.88 22.41 48.81
N ASP A 12 -27.95 23.43 49.67
CA ASP A 12 -28.23 24.78 49.22
C ASP A 12 -27.06 25.43 48.49
N GLU A 13 -25.82 25.15 48.88
CA GLU A 13 -24.63 25.51 48.12
C GLU A 13 -24.62 24.86 46.74
N ALA A 14 -24.90 23.55 46.66
CA ALA A 14 -25.00 22.83 45.40
C ALA A 14 -26.09 23.39 44.47
N LYS A 15 -27.25 23.75 45.01
CA LYS A 15 -28.33 24.41 44.26
C LYS A 15 -27.92 25.80 43.75
N ALA A 16 -27.25 26.59 44.59
CA ALA A 16 -26.76 27.92 44.23
C ALA A 16 -25.74 27.85 43.11
N TRP A 17 -24.77 26.91 43.21
CA TRP A 17 -23.79 26.63 42.17
C TRP A 17 -24.46 26.19 40.87
N TRP A 18 -25.42 25.25 40.93
CA TRP A 18 -26.16 24.79 39.76
C TRP A 18 -26.97 25.90 39.09
N LYS A 19 -27.58 26.77 39.86
CA LYS A 19 -28.32 27.93 39.36
C LYS A 19 -27.41 28.87 38.57
N GLN A 20 -26.15 29.00 38.99
CA GLN A 20 -25.16 29.87 38.34
C GLN A 20 -24.45 29.20 37.14
N HIS A 21 -24.15 27.90 37.23
CA HIS A 21 -23.31 27.18 36.28
C HIS A 21 -24.04 26.10 35.49
N GLY A 22 -25.21 25.67 35.92
CA GLY A 22 -25.94 24.53 35.36
C GLY A 22 -26.17 24.64 33.85
N ASN A 23 -26.49 25.84 33.37
CA ASN A 23 -26.67 26.06 31.93
C ASN A 23 -25.35 25.83 31.13
N LYS A 24 -24.20 26.24 31.68
CA LYS A 24 -22.87 25.99 31.06
C LYS A 24 -22.52 24.51 31.06
N VAL A 25 -22.84 23.81 32.16
CA VAL A 25 -22.63 22.36 32.30
C VAL A 25 -23.51 21.61 31.32
N ILE A 26 -24.80 21.95 31.19
CA ILE A 26 -25.70 21.34 30.21
C ILE A 26 -25.17 21.53 28.80
N TRP A 27 -24.77 22.76 28.41
CA TRP A 27 -24.18 23.00 27.09
C TRP A 27 -22.88 22.24 26.88
N GLY A 28 -22.02 22.13 27.90
CA GLY A 28 -20.78 21.36 27.85
C GLY A 28 -21.05 19.87 27.62
N VAL A 29 -21.99 19.30 28.39
CA VAL A 29 -22.37 17.88 28.23
C VAL A 29 -23.03 17.63 26.87
N THR A 30 -23.93 18.54 26.44
CA THR A 30 -24.58 18.42 25.12
C THR A 30 -23.57 18.47 23.99
N ALA A 31 -22.62 19.41 24.04
CA ALA A 31 -21.56 19.50 23.06
C ALA A 31 -20.67 18.24 23.04
N PHE A 32 -20.31 17.73 24.21
CA PHE A 32 -19.54 16.49 24.34
C PHE A 32 -20.29 15.28 23.73
N LEU A 33 -21.58 15.13 24.04
CA LEU A 33 -22.40 14.05 23.48
C LEU A 33 -22.57 14.18 21.96
N ALA A 34 -22.74 15.40 21.46
CA ALA A 34 -22.81 15.65 20.01
C ALA A 34 -21.51 15.27 19.29
N VAL A 35 -20.35 15.63 19.86
CA VAL A 35 -19.04 15.24 19.33
C VAL A 35 -18.85 13.72 19.38
N ALA A 36 -19.21 13.08 20.50
CA ALA A 36 -19.11 11.63 20.65
C ALA A 36 -20.02 10.87 19.66
N ALA A 37 -21.25 11.35 19.48
CA ALA A 37 -22.19 10.79 18.52
C ALA A 37 -21.70 10.98 17.06
N GLY A 38 -21.20 12.17 16.75
CA GLY A 38 -20.59 12.47 15.43
C GLY A 38 -19.39 11.59 15.14
N TRP A 39 -18.49 11.43 16.12
CA TRP A 39 -17.34 10.54 16.01
C TRP A 39 -17.75 9.08 15.76
N ARG A 40 -18.75 8.60 16.51
CA ARG A 40 -19.23 7.22 16.37
C ARG A 40 -19.90 6.99 15.01
N ALA A 41 -20.67 7.94 14.51
CA ALA A 41 -21.29 7.89 13.20
C ALA A 41 -20.24 7.91 12.08
N TRP A 42 -19.23 8.78 12.19
CA TRP A 42 -18.09 8.84 11.29
C TRP A 42 -17.29 7.53 11.26
N ASP A 43 -16.97 6.96 12.43
CA ASP A 43 -16.22 5.71 12.55
C ASP A 43 -16.98 4.55 11.90
N GLY A 44 -18.30 4.44 12.16
CA GLY A 44 -19.15 3.43 11.52
C GLY A 44 -19.21 3.59 10.00
N TRP A 45 -19.41 4.80 9.51
CA TRP A 45 -19.39 5.08 8.07
C TRP A 45 -18.02 4.79 7.45
N SER A 46 -16.93 5.20 8.10
CA SER A 46 -15.54 4.95 7.66
C SER A 46 -15.23 3.46 7.52
N ARG A 47 -15.64 2.66 8.52
CA ARG A 47 -15.47 1.18 8.48
C ARG A 47 -16.24 0.55 7.33
N ASN A 48 -17.48 0.98 7.11
CA ASN A 48 -18.28 0.46 6.01
C ASN A 48 -17.66 0.77 4.64
N GLN A 49 -17.12 1.99 4.45
CA GLN A 49 -16.44 2.36 3.22
C GLN A 49 -15.15 1.55 3.00
N ALA A 50 -14.35 1.36 4.06
CA ALA A 50 -13.16 0.53 4.00
C ALA A 50 -13.49 -0.94 3.67
N ALA A 51 -14.57 -1.47 4.25
CA ALA A 51 -15.06 -2.82 3.94
C ALA A 51 -15.52 -2.95 2.48
N GLU A 52 -16.20 -1.94 1.92
CA GLU A 52 -16.60 -1.92 0.50
C GLU A 52 -15.37 -1.98 -0.43
N ALA A 53 -14.32 -1.18 -0.14
CA ALA A 53 -13.09 -1.20 -0.90
C ALA A 53 -12.36 -2.56 -0.81
N SER A 54 -12.32 -3.18 0.38
CA SER A 54 -11.76 -4.51 0.59
C SER A 54 -12.50 -5.57 -0.22
N MET A 55 -13.83 -5.60 -0.13
CA MET A 55 -14.66 -6.57 -0.87
C MET A 55 -14.49 -6.42 -2.39
N LEU A 56 -14.37 -5.19 -2.88
CA LEU A 56 -14.13 -4.94 -4.29
C LEU A 56 -12.74 -5.42 -4.71
N PHE A 57 -11.72 -5.25 -3.86
CA PHE A 57 -10.39 -5.77 -4.11
C PHE A 57 -10.36 -7.30 -4.10
N ASP A 58 -11.03 -7.94 -3.12
CA ASP A 58 -11.16 -9.40 -3.07
C ASP A 58 -11.86 -9.94 -4.32
N THR A 59 -12.90 -9.24 -4.80
CA THR A 59 -13.58 -9.57 -6.07
C THR A 59 -12.60 -9.51 -7.24
N ALA A 60 -11.74 -8.47 -7.30
CA ALA A 60 -10.74 -8.34 -8.35
C ALA A 60 -9.72 -9.49 -8.31
N VAL A 61 -9.25 -9.88 -7.12
CA VAL A 61 -8.32 -10.99 -6.93
C VAL A 61 -8.94 -12.33 -7.33
N GLN A 62 -10.18 -12.57 -6.91
CA GLN A 62 -10.91 -13.81 -7.28
C GLN A 62 -11.16 -13.89 -8.79
N ALA A 63 -11.63 -12.80 -9.41
CA ALA A 63 -11.86 -12.73 -10.85
C ALA A 63 -10.56 -13.00 -11.63
N ALA A 64 -9.44 -12.42 -11.19
CA ALA A 64 -8.14 -12.70 -11.78
C ALA A 64 -7.72 -14.17 -11.63
N GLY A 65 -8.00 -14.79 -10.46
CA GLY A 65 -7.74 -16.21 -10.20
C GLY A 65 -8.59 -17.14 -11.06
N MET A 66 -9.81 -16.72 -11.43
CA MET A 66 -10.71 -17.44 -12.34
C MET A 66 -10.45 -17.13 -13.83
N ASN A 67 -9.42 -16.34 -14.14
CA ASN A 67 -9.11 -15.84 -15.48
C ASN A 67 -10.22 -14.96 -16.10
N ASP A 68 -11.12 -14.41 -15.28
CA ASP A 68 -12.05 -13.35 -15.69
C ASP A 68 -11.35 -11.98 -15.65
N LEU A 69 -10.51 -11.78 -16.66
CA LEU A 69 -9.66 -10.58 -16.73
C LEU A 69 -10.46 -9.30 -16.90
N LYS A 70 -11.66 -9.38 -17.47
CA LYS A 70 -12.56 -8.23 -17.62
C LYS A 70 -13.09 -7.79 -16.26
N ALA A 71 -13.69 -8.69 -15.50
CA ALA A 71 -14.21 -8.38 -14.17
C ALA A 71 -13.08 -7.87 -13.24
N ALA A 72 -11.89 -8.49 -13.31
CA ALA A 72 -10.74 -8.05 -12.53
C ALA A 72 -10.28 -6.63 -12.90
N LYS A 73 -10.20 -6.29 -14.19
CA LYS A 73 -9.84 -4.94 -14.67
C LYS A 73 -10.90 -3.90 -14.27
N ASP A 74 -12.20 -4.23 -14.42
CA ASP A 74 -13.29 -3.32 -14.04
C ASP A 74 -13.29 -3.04 -12.53
N ALA A 75 -13.06 -4.06 -11.69
CA ALA A 75 -12.99 -3.90 -10.25
C ALA A 75 -11.77 -3.07 -9.82
N THR A 76 -10.58 -3.34 -10.38
CA THR A 76 -9.36 -2.56 -10.07
C THR A 76 -9.49 -1.11 -10.53
N ALA A 77 -10.08 -0.85 -11.71
CA ALA A 77 -10.30 0.50 -12.21
C ALA A 77 -11.20 1.33 -11.29
N ARG A 78 -12.27 0.72 -10.74
CA ARG A 78 -13.14 1.39 -9.76
C ARG A 78 -12.43 1.78 -8.48
N ILE A 79 -11.48 0.96 -7.99
CA ILE A 79 -10.69 1.27 -6.79
C ILE A 79 -9.69 2.40 -7.09
N MET A 80 -9.09 2.41 -8.27
CA MET A 80 -8.11 3.42 -8.68
C MET A 80 -8.75 4.76 -9.05
N ASP A 81 -10.08 4.83 -9.20
CA ASP A 81 -10.76 6.09 -9.47
C ASP A 81 -10.55 7.08 -8.33
N SER A 82 -9.78 8.13 -8.60
CA SER A 82 -9.47 9.17 -7.64
C SER A 82 -10.71 9.90 -7.10
N GLN A 83 -11.82 9.89 -7.85
CA GLN A 83 -13.08 10.45 -7.41
C GLN A 83 -13.70 9.67 -6.23
N ALA A 84 -13.31 8.42 -6.04
CA ALA A 84 -13.75 7.62 -4.88
C ALA A 84 -12.86 7.82 -3.63
N TRP A 85 -11.72 8.49 -3.72
CA TRP A 85 -10.73 8.59 -2.64
C TRP A 85 -11.13 9.51 -1.47
N TYR A 86 -12.21 10.27 -1.60
CA TYR A 86 -12.81 10.94 -0.45
C TYR A 86 -13.42 9.94 0.56
N LYS A 87 -13.70 8.72 0.11
CA LYS A 87 -14.20 7.65 0.95
C LYS A 87 -13.05 7.06 1.79
N PRO A 88 -13.21 6.96 3.13
CA PRO A 88 -12.19 6.37 3.98
C PRO A 88 -11.82 4.94 3.56
N GLY A 89 -10.53 4.65 3.57
CA GLY A 89 -10.01 3.30 3.25
C GLY A 89 -9.81 3.02 1.75
N TRP A 90 -10.50 3.68 0.85
CA TRP A 90 -10.38 3.42 -0.60
C TRP A 90 -8.97 3.67 -1.13
N LYS A 91 -8.34 4.77 -0.72
CA LYS A 91 -6.97 5.10 -1.12
C LYS A 91 -5.95 4.02 -0.73
N ALA A 92 -6.19 3.30 0.35
CA ALA A 92 -5.30 2.23 0.80
C ALA A 92 -5.24 1.05 -0.19
N TYR A 93 -6.30 0.83 -0.96
CA TYR A 93 -6.37 -0.23 -1.97
C TYR A 93 -5.94 0.22 -3.35
N ALA A 94 -5.67 1.52 -3.58
CA ALA A 94 -5.32 2.05 -4.89
C ALA A 94 -4.03 1.42 -5.46
N ALA A 95 -2.95 1.38 -4.67
CA ALA A 95 -1.69 0.77 -5.09
C ALA A 95 -1.77 -0.76 -5.26
N PRO A 96 -2.37 -1.55 -4.33
CA PRO A 96 -2.65 -2.97 -4.55
C PRO A 96 -3.47 -3.26 -5.80
N ALA A 97 -4.52 -2.47 -6.06
CA ALA A 97 -5.35 -2.62 -7.25
C ALA A 97 -4.56 -2.32 -8.54
N ALA A 98 -3.76 -1.26 -8.53
CA ALA A 98 -2.89 -0.93 -9.67
C ALA A 98 -1.84 -2.02 -9.90
N TRP A 99 -1.27 -2.59 -8.83
CA TRP A 99 -0.34 -3.70 -8.96
C TRP A 99 -1.00 -4.93 -9.61
N LEU A 100 -2.22 -5.29 -9.20
CA LEU A 100 -2.99 -6.38 -9.81
C LEU A 100 -3.32 -6.09 -11.29
N ALA A 101 -3.80 -4.88 -11.59
CA ALA A 101 -4.08 -4.45 -12.96
C ALA A 101 -2.83 -4.46 -13.84
N GLY A 102 -1.68 -4.01 -13.29
CA GLY A 102 -0.39 -4.06 -13.96
C GLY A 102 0.04 -5.48 -14.31
N ARG A 103 -0.12 -6.43 -13.37
CA ARG A 103 0.14 -7.85 -13.62
C ARG A 103 -0.75 -8.41 -14.72
N ILE A 104 -2.06 -8.15 -14.66
CA ILE A 104 -3.00 -8.63 -15.69
C ILE A 104 -2.64 -8.06 -17.06
N ASN A 105 -2.32 -6.76 -17.14
CA ASN A 105 -1.93 -6.14 -18.39
C ASN A 105 -0.62 -6.72 -18.93
N TYR A 106 0.36 -6.98 -18.06
CA TYR A 106 1.61 -7.63 -18.41
C TYR A 106 1.38 -9.04 -18.99
N GLU A 107 0.61 -9.88 -18.28
CA GLU A 107 0.28 -11.26 -18.70
C GLU A 107 -0.50 -11.29 -20.03
N THR A 108 -1.27 -10.25 -20.33
CA THR A 108 -2.00 -10.10 -21.61
C THR A 108 -1.20 -9.40 -22.73
N GLY A 109 0.06 -9.05 -22.48
CA GLY A 109 0.95 -8.42 -23.46
C GLY A 109 0.75 -6.90 -23.63
N ASP A 110 -0.12 -6.27 -22.84
CA ASP A 110 -0.29 -4.83 -22.85
C ASP A 110 0.75 -4.14 -21.94
N LEU A 111 2.01 -4.12 -22.42
CA LEU A 111 3.13 -3.57 -21.67
C LEU A 111 2.96 -2.08 -21.35
N LYS A 112 2.30 -1.32 -22.24
CA LYS A 112 2.06 0.11 -22.03
C LYS A 112 1.13 0.36 -20.83
N SER A 113 0.01 -0.35 -20.78
CA SER A 113 -0.90 -0.25 -19.64
C SER A 113 -0.27 -0.81 -18.37
N ALA A 114 0.47 -1.91 -18.45
CA ALA A 114 1.21 -2.48 -17.32
C ALA A 114 2.18 -1.45 -16.71
N ARG A 115 2.95 -0.74 -17.56
CA ARG A 115 3.86 0.33 -17.13
C ARG A 115 3.12 1.44 -16.38
N ALA A 116 2.02 1.92 -16.93
CA ALA A 116 1.22 2.96 -16.29
C ALA A 116 0.67 2.52 -14.93
N GLN A 117 0.23 1.26 -14.81
CA GLN A 117 -0.31 0.72 -13.57
C GLN A 117 0.79 0.49 -12.51
N TYR A 118 1.96 -0.02 -12.89
CA TYR A 118 3.08 -0.17 -11.94
C TYR A 118 3.64 1.19 -11.50
N GLN A 119 3.67 2.19 -12.38
CA GLN A 119 4.01 3.57 -12.00
C GLN A 119 2.99 4.13 -11.01
N PHE A 120 1.70 3.97 -11.28
CA PHE A 120 0.64 4.38 -10.36
C PHE A 120 0.78 3.69 -8.99
N ALA A 121 1.06 2.36 -8.98
CA ALA A 121 1.29 1.63 -7.74
C ALA A 121 2.50 2.17 -6.95
N LEU A 122 3.57 2.56 -7.64
CA LEU A 122 4.74 3.19 -7.04
C LEU A 122 4.42 4.54 -6.41
N ASP A 123 3.68 5.39 -7.13
CA ASP A 123 3.33 6.74 -6.70
C ASP A 123 2.36 6.76 -5.51
N HIS A 124 1.54 5.71 -5.36
CA HIS A 124 0.49 5.61 -4.35
C HIS A 124 0.74 4.50 -3.30
N ALA A 125 1.95 3.94 -3.27
CA ALA A 125 2.30 2.91 -2.30
C ALA A 125 2.10 3.40 -0.85
N ALA A 126 1.37 2.61 -0.06
CA ALA A 126 1.03 2.95 1.33
C ALA A 126 2.23 2.81 2.27
N ASP A 127 3.13 1.89 1.97
CA ASP A 127 4.30 1.58 2.78
C ASP A 127 5.55 1.36 1.92
N GLN A 128 6.69 1.25 2.60
CA GLN A 128 7.99 1.07 1.95
C GLN A 128 8.09 -0.26 1.19
N GLY A 129 7.52 -1.33 1.73
CA GLY A 129 7.55 -2.65 1.09
C GLY A 129 6.77 -2.67 -0.23
N ALA A 130 5.55 -2.12 -0.23
CA ALA A 130 4.74 -1.97 -1.44
C ALA A 130 5.44 -1.10 -2.50
N ARG A 131 6.09 -0.02 -2.06
CA ARG A 131 6.88 0.87 -2.93
C ARG A 131 8.04 0.13 -3.59
N GLN A 132 8.80 -0.63 -2.83
CA GLN A 132 9.95 -1.40 -3.34
C GLN A 132 9.51 -2.50 -4.29
N LEU A 133 8.40 -3.19 -4.00
CA LEU A 133 7.83 -4.18 -4.91
C LEU A 133 7.39 -3.56 -6.24
N ALA A 134 6.70 -2.41 -6.20
CA ALA A 134 6.29 -1.69 -7.40
C ALA A 134 7.51 -1.24 -8.24
N ARG A 135 8.58 -0.75 -7.57
CA ARG A 135 9.85 -0.41 -8.23
C ARG A 135 10.47 -1.58 -8.96
N LEU A 136 10.56 -2.74 -8.31
CA LEU A 136 11.11 -3.95 -8.92
C LEU A 136 10.30 -4.39 -10.14
N ARG A 137 8.96 -4.37 -10.05
CA ARG A 137 8.09 -4.74 -11.17
C ARG A 137 8.21 -3.77 -12.33
N LEU A 138 8.25 -2.46 -12.04
CA LEU A 138 8.43 -1.44 -13.06
C LEU A 138 9.81 -1.54 -13.71
N ALA A 139 10.87 -1.77 -12.94
CA ALA A 139 12.21 -1.96 -13.48
C ALA A 139 12.32 -3.19 -14.40
N GLY A 140 11.71 -4.32 -14.00
CA GLY A 140 11.64 -5.51 -14.86
C GLY A 140 10.92 -5.25 -16.17
N LEU A 141 9.78 -4.55 -16.11
CA LEU A 141 9.01 -4.18 -17.29
C LEU A 141 9.79 -3.23 -18.23
N LEU A 142 10.50 -2.24 -17.65
CA LEU A 142 11.33 -1.33 -18.45
C LEU A 142 12.47 -2.05 -19.15
N LEU A 143 13.05 -3.09 -18.52
CA LEU A 143 14.08 -3.93 -19.16
C LEU A 143 13.49 -4.67 -20.38
N GLU A 144 12.29 -5.23 -20.28
CA GLU A 144 11.62 -5.90 -21.39
C GLU A 144 11.21 -4.91 -22.50
N ASP A 145 10.79 -3.71 -22.13
CA ASP A 145 10.45 -2.60 -23.04
C ASP A 145 11.70 -1.95 -23.67
N LYS A 146 12.89 -2.57 -23.47
CA LYS A 146 14.19 -2.11 -24.00
C LYS A 146 14.61 -0.72 -23.50
N ASP A 147 14.20 -0.37 -22.28
CA ASP A 147 14.66 0.82 -21.54
C ASP A 147 15.52 0.42 -20.33
N PRO A 148 16.72 -0.15 -20.54
CA PRO A 148 17.58 -0.56 -19.42
C PRO A 148 18.12 0.64 -18.62
N ALA A 149 18.13 1.84 -19.18
CA ALA A 149 18.55 3.04 -18.47
C ALA A 149 17.49 3.47 -17.44
N GLY A 150 16.22 3.44 -17.85
CA GLY A 150 15.10 3.68 -16.94
C GLY A 150 15.01 2.62 -15.83
N ALA A 151 15.22 1.34 -16.18
CA ALA A 151 15.26 0.25 -15.22
C ALA A 151 16.38 0.43 -14.18
N LEU A 152 17.59 0.74 -14.62
CA LEU A 152 18.74 0.94 -13.72
C LEU A 152 18.49 2.07 -12.71
N LYS A 153 17.90 3.18 -13.15
CA LYS A 153 17.56 4.32 -12.28
C LYS A 153 16.66 3.93 -11.13
N LEU A 154 15.69 3.03 -11.36
CA LEU A 154 14.81 2.53 -10.31
C LEU A 154 15.52 1.57 -9.35
N LEU A 155 16.58 0.90 -9.79
CA LEU A 155 17.34 -0.08 -9.02
C LEU A 155 18.51 0.54 -8.23
N ASP A 156 18.91 1.76 -8.54
CA ASP A 156 20.01 2.46 -7.84
C ASP A 156 19.62 3.01 -6.47
N GLU A 157 18.33 3.18 -6.21
CA GLU A 157 17.88 3.55 -4.86
C GLU A 157 17.98 2.33 -3.91
N ALA A 158 18.22 2.62 -2.62
CA ALA A 158 18.35 1.60 -1.59
C ALA A 158 17.08 0.73 -1.47
N PHE A 159 17.31 -0.56 -1.20
CA PHE A 159 16.29 -1.54 -0.90
C PHE A 159 16.46 -2.11 0.50
N ASP A 160 15.35 -2.43 1.15
CA ASP A 160 15.36 -3.14 2.43
C ASP A 160 15.95 -4.55 2.26
N PRO A 161 16.52 -5.15 3.32
CA PRO A 161 17.17 -6.46 3.24
C PRO A 161 16.35 -7.54 2.53
N ALA A 162 15.02 -7.52 2.70
CA ALA A 162 14.11 -8.49 2.06
C ALA A 162 14.08 -8.40 0.54
N PHE A 163 14.41 -7.25 -0.05
CA PHE A 163 14.36 -6.99 -1.48
C PHE A 163 15.73 -6.89 -2.14
N GLN A 164 16.81 -6.75 -1.35
CA GLN A 164 18.16 -6.55 -1.88
C GLN A 164 18.61 -7.64 -2.86
N GLY A 165 18.33 -8.91 -2.55
CA GLY A 165 18.70 -10.01 -3.43
C GLY A 165 17.99 -9.96 -4.79
N LEU A 166 16.69 -9.65 -4.78
CA LEU A 166 15.90 -9.47 -6.00
C LEU A 166 16.35 -8.26 -6.82
N ALA A 167 16.61 -7.14 -6.14
CA ALA A 167 17.07 -5.93 -6.78
C ALA A 167 18.45 -6.11 -7.42
N ALA A 168 19.37 -6.77 -6.72
CA ALA A 168 20.70 -7.06 -7.23
C ALA A 168 20.65 -8.03 -8.43
N GLN A 169 19.79 -9.05 -8.39
CA GLN A 169 19.58 -9.96 -9.53
C GLN A 169 19.07 -9.19 -10.74
N LEU A 170 18.02 -8.38 -10.59
CA LEU A 170 17.46 -7.60 -11.70
C LEU A 170 18.46 -6.54 -12.21
N LYS A 171 19.27 -5.95 -11.30
CA LYS A 171 20.34 -5.03 -11.69
C LYS A 171 21.39 -5.73 -12.55
N GLY A 172 21.73 -6.98 -12.24
CA GLY A 172 22.58 -7.81 -13.09
C GLY A 172 22.02 -7.98 -14.49
N ASP A 173 20.73 -8.31 -14.60
CA ASP A 173 20.04 -8.46 -15.90
C ASP A 173 20.06 -7.16 -16.73
N VAL A 174 19.81 -6.03 -16.08
CA VAL A 174 19.86 -4.70 -16.70
C VAL A 174 21.27 -4.36 -17.20
N LEU A 175 22.28 -4.68 -16.42
CA LEU A 175 23.68 -4.41 -16.76
C LEU A 175 24.14 -5.30 -17.94
N VAL A 176 23.68 -6.55 -18.01
CA VAL A 176 23.88 -7.41 -19.19
C VAL A 176 23.27 -6.77 -20.44
N ALA A 177 22.03 -6.30 -20.35
CA ALA A 177 21.35 -5.62 -21.45
C ALA A 177 22.06 -4.32 -21.89
N GLN A 178 22.80 -3.68 -20.99
CA GLN A 178 23.67 -2.53 -21.29
C GLN A 178 25.07 -2.92 -21.82
N ASN A 179 25.34 -4.21 -22.02
CA ASN A 179 26.67 -4.72 -22.42
C ASN A 179 27.78 -4.39 -21.40
N LYS A 180 27.45 -4.47 -20.09
CA LYS A 180 28.36 -4.23 -18.96
C LYS A 180 28.62 -5.50 -18.16
N PRO A 181 29.29 -6.52 -18.72
CA PRO A 181 29.37 -7.83 -18.07
C PRO A 181 30.15 -7.83 -16.77
N ALA A 182 31.15 -6.97 -16.60
CA ALA A 182 31.92 -6.88 -15.36
C ALA A 182 31.05 -6.38 -14.19
N GLU A 183 30.27 -5.31 -14.43
CA GLU A 183 29.35 -4.77 -13.41
C GLU A 183 28.20 -5.76 -13.13
N ALA A 184 27.67 -6.43 -14.14
CA ALA A 184 26.63 -7.45 -14.00
C ALA A 184 27.09 -8.62 -13.12
N ARG A 185 28.35 -9.06 -13.27
CA ARG A 185 28.94 -10.12 -12.44
C ARG A 185 28.94 -9.75 -10.96
N GLU A 186 29.32 -8.51 -10.63
CA GLU A 186 29.29 -8.04 -9.25
C GLU A 186 27.85 -7.94 -8.71
N ALA A 187 26.90 -7.52 -9.54
CA ALA A 187 25.48 -7.48 -9.14
C ALA A 187 24.92 -8.89 -8.87
N TYR A 188 25.26 -9.89 -9.68
CA TYR A 188 24.83 -11.27 -9.44
C TYR A 188 25.49 -11.90 -8.21
N LYS A 189 26.77 -11.62 -7.92
CA LYS A 189 27.43 -12.06 -6.68
C LYS A 189 26.71 -11.48 -5.46
N LEU A 190 26.39 -10.18 -5.49
CA LEU A 190 25.59 -9.54 -4.44
C LEU A 190 24.21 -10.18 -4.31
N ALA A 191 23.56 -10.53 -5.42
CA ALA A 191 22.29 -11.22 -5.39
C ALA A 191 22.39 -12.57 -4.67
N LEU A 192 23.41 -13.38 -4.97
CA LEU A 192 23.64 -14.67 -4.30
C LEU A 192 23.92 -14.54 -2.79
N GLU A 193 24.61 -13.46 -2.40
CA GLU A 193 24.84 -13.14 -0.97
C GLU A 193 23.55 -12.76 -0.25
N LYS A 194 22.71 -11.94 -0.88
CA LYS A 194 21.51 -11.36 -0.26
C LYS A 194 20.25 -12.22 -0.40
N LEU A 195 20.21 -13.15 -1.36
CA LEU A 195 19.13 -14.13 -1.45
C LEU A 195 19.24 -15.15 -0.31
N GLY A 196 18.10 -15.42 0.35
CA GLY A 196 18.05 -16.44 1.40
C GLY A 196 18.47 -17.82 0.89
N GLU A 197 19.02 -18.66 1.76
CA GLU A 197 19.56 -19.99 1.40
C GLU A 197 18.57 -20.86 0.62
N LYS A 198 17.28 -20.78 0.94
CA LYS A 198 16.20 -21.55 0.30
C LYS A 198 15.57 -20.84 -0.90
N SER A 199 16.16 -19.76 -1.37
CA SER A 199 15.60 -19.01 -2.51
C SER A 199 15.67 -19.85 -3.79
N SER A 200 14.52 -20.02 -4.44
CA SER A 200 14.43 -20.69 -5.76
C SER A 200 15.11 -19.90 -6.89
N LEU A 201 15.51 -18.67 -6.64
CA LEU A 201 16.21 -17.84 -7.61
C LEU A 201 17.73 -18.08 -7.64
N LYS A 202 18.32 -18.64 -6.58
CA LYS A 202 19.78 -18.87 -6.54
C LYS A 202 20.30 -19.65 -7.74
N PRO A 203 19.74 -20.81 -8.12
CA PRO A 203 20.24 -21.56 -9.26
C PRO A 203 20.19 -20.77 -10.58
N LEU A 204 19.14 -19.94 -10.74
CA LEU A 204 19.03 -19.08 -11.92
C LEU A 204 20.12 -18.01 -11.94
N VAL A 205 20.42 -17.40 -10.80
CA VAL A 205 21.45 -16.36 -10.70
C VAL A 205 22.84 -16.97 -10.92
N GLU A 206 23.09 -18.17 -10.39
CA GLU A 206 24.35 -18.93 -10.64
C GLU A 206 24.56 -19.19 -12.13
N ILE A 207 23.54 -19.71 -12.82
CA ILE A 207 23.62 -19.94 -14.28
C ILE A 207 23.92 -18.65 -15.05
N ARG A 208 23.32 -17.54 -14.66
CA ARG A 208 23.56 -16.23 -15.29
C ARG A 208 24.96 -15.71 -15.02
N LEU A 209 25.46 -15.90 -13.81
CA LEU A 209 26.81 -15.53 -13.42
C LEU A 209 27.85 -16.35 -14.21
N ASP A 210 27.66 -17.67 -14.29
CA ASP A 210 28.54 -18.58 -15.06
C ASP A 210 28.54 -18.24 -16.55
N GLY A 211 27.39 -17.86 -17.10
CA GLY A 211 27.27 -17.43 -18.50
C GLY A 211 28.03 -16.16 -18.85
N LEU A 212 28.47 -15.39 -17.84
CA LEU A 212 29.35 -14.22 -18.04
C LEU A 212 30.84 -14.56 -18.01
N GLY A 213 31.21 -15.84 -17.99
CA GLY A 213 32.59 -16.30 -17.92
C GLY A 213 33.15 -16.08 -16.52
N GLY A 214 32.78 -16.96 -15.59
CA GLY A 214 33.27 -16.97 -14.21
C GLY A 214 34.77 -17.17 -14.10
#